data_4f08262d005167fb2bb22134b9cfbfb6
#
_entry.id   4f08262d005167fb2bb22134b9cfbfb6
#
_cell.length_a   1.000
_cell.length_b   1.000
_cell.length_c   1.000
_cell.angle_alpha   90.00
_cell.angle_beta   90.00
_cell.angle_gamma   90.00
#
_symmetry.space_group_name_H-M   'P 1'
#
loop_
_entity.id
_entity.type
_entity.pdbx_description
1 polymer ?
#
loop_
_entity_poly.entity_id
_entity_poly.type
_entity_poly.pdbx_seq_one_letter_code
_entity_poly.pdbx_strand_id
1 'polypeptide(L)'
;MLYGAVGFSLMTPLAYAQAIPAAAKMRPKVIVLTAFPPEWQAWTVEKSFQHQVLHVPGLIKPLICDSKDVCVTETGEGEINAAVTVTSLVKDAALDVKKTIFIRSGIAGGVDEENSALGSVYINNWVISWAFGHHYLSDQKQLAWSPPGCTDYATPGHCGNYTRNIMENLAYKINPALLNMAVNASAHVALENSTEAKKLDKTFAISAVPKVMVGATITGNDFWIGKANQAIAEQIVRRYTHGEAKYTNTAMEDLGDVAALSRFGLADHYLSIRGISDVDVPPPGKTEEEIWKTGDLYASALAERNAVIVTEAVIAHLLKGTA
;
A
#
# COMPACT_ATOMS: atom_id res chain seq x y z
N MET A 1 61.35 43.24 -50.73
CA MET A 1 61.40 42.71 -49.35
C MET A 1 60.11 41.96 -49.15
N LEU A 2 60.13 40.62 -49.22
CA LEU A 2 58.97 39.75 -49.00
C LEU A 2 59.02 39.25 -47.53
N TYR A 3 57.99 39.52 -46.76
CA TYR A 3 57.83 38.94 -45.43
C TYR A 3 56.95 37.68 -45.55
N GLY A 4 57.52 36.51 -45.28
CA GLY A 4 56.81 35.28 -45.18
C GLY A 4 56.10 35.12 -43.79
N ALA A 5 54.80 34.89 -43.75
CA ALA A 5 54.08 34.57 -42.53
C ALA A 5 54.17 33.07 -42.28
N VAL A 6 54.75 32.64 -41.16
CA VAL A 6 54.76 31.26 -40.68
C VAL A 6 53.49 31.04 -39.84
N GLY A 7 52.57 30.24 -40.34
CA GLY A 7 51.36 29.83 -39.60
C GLY A 7 51.69 28.72 -38.61
N PHE A 8 51.55 28.98 -37.30
CA PHE A 8 51.56 27.96 -36.27
C PHE A 8 50.20 27.31 -36.15
N SER A 9 50.09 26.04 -36.53
CA SER A 9 48.90 25.24 -36.32
C SER A 9 48.92 24.65 -34.88
N LEU A 10 48.09 25.16 -34.01
CA LEU A 10 47.90 24.60 -32.68
C LEU A 10 47.00 23.35 -32.78
N MET A 11 47.60 22.17 -32.75
CA MET A 11 46.90 20.92 -32.52
C MET A 11 46.46 20.83 -31.04
N THR A 12 45.20 21.05 -30.72
CA THR A 12 44.63 20.74 -29.42
C THR A 12 44.47 19.21 -29.29
N PRO A 13 45.00 18.59 -28.24
CA PRO A 13 44.76 17.16 -28.01
C PRO A 13 43.27 16.94 -27.64
N LEU A 14 42.58 16.15 -28.45
CA LEU A 14 41.27 15.58 -28.08
C LEU A 14 41.48 14.66 -26.88
N ALA A 15 41.15 15.15 -25.68
CA ALA A 15 41.07 14.32 -24.51
C ALA A 15 39.88 13.35 -24.71
N TYR A 16 40.16 12.11 -25.00
CA TYR A 16 39.20 11.03 -24.89
C TYR A 16 38.78 10.91 -23.42
N ALA A 17 37.64 11.48 -23.06
CA ALA A 17 36.99 11.16 -21.79
C ALA A 17 36.62 9.68 -21.82
N GLN A 18 37.40 8.83 -21.16
CA GLN A 18 37.03 7.46 -20.92
C GLN A 18 35.72 7.50 -20.12
N ALA A 19 34.65 6.96 -20.73
CA ALA A 19 33.39 6.78 -20.02
C ALA A 19 33.64 5.85 -18.81
N ILE A 20 33.48 6.39 -17.62
CA ILE A 20 33.49 5.58 -16.39
C ILE A 20 32.37 4.55 -16.56
N PRO A 21 32.65 3.23 -16.42
CA PRO A 21 31.60 2.21 -16.51
C PRO A 21 30.49 2.56 -15.50
N ALA A 22 29.25 2.65 -15.96
CA ALA A 22 28.13 2.85 -15.06
C ALA A 22 28.14 1.72 -14.03
N ALA A 23 28.13 2.06 -12.75
CA ALA A 23 28.06 1.07 -11.68
C ALA A 23 26.85 0.15 -11.93
N ALA A 24 27.03 -1.15 -11.66
CA ALA A 24 25.94 -2.12 -11.84
C ALA A 24 24.76 -1.73 -10.94
N LYS A 25 23.57 -1.63 -11.56
CA LYS A 25 22.35 -1.29 -10.81
C LYS A 25 21.94 -2.44 -9.90
N MET A 26 21.48 -2.10 -8.69
CA MET A 26 20.80 -3.04 -7.81
C MET A 26 19.46 -3.44 -8.44
N ARG A 27 19.11 -4.71 -8.36
CA ARG A 27 17.90 -5.31 -8.95
C ARG A 27 17.09 -6.06 -7.90
N PRO A 28 16.37 -5.37 -7.02
CA PRO A 28 15.53 -6.03 -6.04
C PRO A 28 14.51 -6.95 -6.73
N LYS A 29 14.36 -8.17 -6.23
CA LYS A 29 13.27 -9.08 -6.65
C LYS A 29 11.97 -8.65 -6.03
N VAL A 30 12.01 -8.28 -4.74
CA VAL A 30 10.88 -7.79 -3.97
C VAL A 30 11.29 -6.55 -3.19
N ILE A 31 10.42 -5.54 -3.15
CA ILE A 31 10.52 -4.43 -2.21
C ILE A 31 9.28 -4.44 -1.33
N VAL A 32 9.49 -4.63 -0.03
CA VAL A 32 8.46 -4.50 0.99
C VAL A 32 8.37 -3.04 1.40
N LEU A 33 7.16 -2.51 1.39
CA LEU A 33 6.83 -1.15 1.79
C LEU A 33 6.11 -1.21 3.14
N THR A 34 6.64 -0.51 4.14
CA THR A 34 6.03 -0.33 5.46
C THR A 34 5.72 1.14 5.68
N ALA A 35 4.74 1.48 6.54
CA ALA A 35 4.31 2.86 6.70
C ALA A 35 5.02 3.56 7.85
N PHE A 36 5.24 2.89 8.98
CA PHE A 36 5.70 3.51 10.21
C PHE A 36 6.62 2.59 11.03
N PRO A 37 7.30 3.10 12.09
CA PRO A 37 8.34 2.35 12.77
C PRO A 37 7.96 0.96 13.28
N PRO A 38 6.78 0.70 13.88
CA PRO A 38 6.38 -0.66 14.28
C PRO A 38 6.34 -1.66 13.11
N GLU A 39 5.75 -1.29 11.97
CA GLU A 39 5.74 -2.15 10.79
C GLU A 39 7.16 -2.41 10.27
N TRP A 40 8.01 -1.37 10.22
CA TRP A 40 9.42 -1.50 9.88
C TRP A 40 10.16 -2.46 10.82
N GLN A 41 9.92 -2.35 12.13
CA GLN A 41 10.56 -3.20 13.14
C GLN A 41 10.12 -4.65 13.01
N ALA A 42 8.86 -4.92 12.70
CA ALA A 42 8.37 -6.28 12.45
C ALA A 42 9.14 -6.99 11.32
N TRP A 43 9.73 -6.25 10.38
CA TRP A 43 10.58 -6.77 9.31
C TRP A 43 12.06 -6.84 9.68
N THR A 44 12.57 -5.93 10.50
CA THR A 44 14.01 -5.69 10.62
C THR A 44 14.64 -6.19 11.91
N VAL A 45 13.86 -6.38 12.98
CA VAL A 45 14.42 -6.78 14.29
C VAL A 45 14.97 -8.21 14.30
N GLU A 46 14.27 -9.14 13.63
CA GLU A 46 14.65 -10.56 13.64
C GLU A 46 15.33 -11.04 12.35
N LYS A 47 15.50 -10.16 11.36
CA LYS A 47 15.95 -10.54 10.01
C LYS A 47 17.19 -9.78 9.59
N SER A 48 18.07 -10.46 8.86
CA SER A 48 19.30 -9.85 8.34
C SER A 48 19.03 -9.12 7.02
N PHE A 49 18.57 -7.88 7.10
CA PHE A 49 18.48 -6.96 5.96
C PHE A 49 19.72 -6.06 5.81
N GLN A 50 20.90 -6.57 6.16
CA GLN A 50 22.14 -5.78 6.14
C GLN A 50 23.10 -6.16 5.00
N HIS A 51 22.63 -6.98 4.05
CA HIS A 51 23.48 -7.41 2.94
C HIS A 51 23.80 -6.23 2.00
N GLN A 52 22.81 -5.40 1.70
CA GLN A 52 22.96 -4.18 0.93
C GLN A 52 22.13 -3.05 1.56
N VAL A 53 22.68 -1.84 1.59
CA VAL A 53 22.01 -0.63 2.07
C VAL A 53 22.16 0.45 1.01
N LEU A 54 21.03 0.99 0.54
CA LEU A 54 21.00 2.06 -0.44
C LEU A 54 20.26 3.28 0.13
N HIS A 55 20.94 4.41 0.14
CA HIS A 55 20.34 5.69 0.49
C HIS A 55 19.79 6.35 -0.76
N VAL A 56 18.49 6.25 -0.98
CA VAL A 56 17.78 6.87 -2.10
C VAL A 56 17.24 8.23 -1.64
N PRO A 57 17.53 9.32 -2.35
CA PRO A 57 16.95 10.62 -2.04
C PRO A 57 15.42 10.57 -2.06
N GLY A 58 14.77 11.09 -1.02
CA GLY A 58 13.31 11.09 -0.88
C GLY A 58 12.75 9.95 -0.04
N LEU A 59 13.58 8.99 0.41
CA LEU A 59 13.16 7.98 1.38
C LEU A 59 13.35 8.47 2.82
N ILE A 60 12.43 8.09 3.71
CA ILE A 60 12.54 8.33 5.16
C ILE A 60 13.56 7.38 5.78
N LYS A 61 13.54 6.10 5.39
CA LYS A 61 14.52 5.09 5.77
C LYS A 61 15.29 4.61 4.54
N PRO A 62 16.54 4.19 4.67
CA PRO A 62 17.25 3.59 3.56
C PRO A 62 16.53 2.33 3.07
N LEU A 63 16.71 2.01 1.79
CA LEU A 63 16.34 0.70 1.26
C LEU A 63 17.41 -0.30 1.73
N ILE A 64 17.01 -1.26 2.55
CA ILE A 64 17.90 -2.32 3.06
C ILE A 64 17.46 -3.68 2.52
N CYS A 65 18.42 -4.48 2.10
CA CYS A 65 18.15 -5.75 1.43
C CYS A 65 18.87 -6.93 2.11
N ASP A 66 18.26 -8.09 2.00
CA ASP A 66 18.88 -9.38 2.37
C ASP A 66 19.73 -9.96 1.21
N SER A 67 20.32 -11.12 1.43
CA SER A 67 21.14 -11.84 0.44
C SER A 67 20.36 -12.47 -0.71
N LYS A 68 19.02 -12.38 -0.69
CA LYS A 68 18.12 -12.91 -1.73
C LYS A 68 17.51 -11.83 -2.62
N ASP A 69 17.98 -10.59 -2.50
CA ASP A 69 17.46 -9.40 -3.17
C ASP A 69 16.02 -9.04 -2.74
N VAL A 70 15.62 -9.43 -1.53
CA VAL A 70 14.41 -8.93 -0.86
C VAL A 70 14.79 -7.70 -0.07
N CYS A 71 14.11 -6.60 -0.33
CA CYS A 71 14.40 -5.32 0.29
C CYS A 71 13.21 -4.80 1.08
N VAL A 72 13.45 -3.93 2.05
CA VAL A 72 12.43 -3.25 2.84
C VAL A 72 12.78 -1.78 3.02
N THR A 73 11.78 -0.91 3.01
CA THR A 73 11.88 0.50 3.37
C THR A 73 10.61 0.99 4.05
N GLU A 74 10.74 2.06 4.85
CA GLU A 74 9.61 2.76 5.47
C GLU A 74 9.22 3.95 4.60
N THR A 75 7.94 4.05 4.25
CA THR A 75 7.43 5.13 3.39
C THR A 75 7.05 6.39 4.15
N GLY A 76 6.70 6.26 5.43
CA GLY A 76 5.88 7.20 6.17
C GLY A 76 4.38 6.92 5.95
N GLU A 77 3.56 7.37 6.88
CA GLU A 77 2.10 7.22 6.83
C GLU A 77 1.48 8.11 5.74
N GLY A 78 0.43 7.61 5.11
CA GLY A 78 -0.41 8.32 4.16
C GLY A 78 0.04 8.23 2.70
N GLU A 79 -0.92 8.47 1.80
CA GLU A 79 -0.76 8.34 0.34
C GLU A 79 0.36 9.21 -0.23
N ILE A 80 0.56 10.42 0.32
CA ILE A 80 1.58 11.36 -0.18
C ILE A 80 2.97 10.81 0.06
N ASN A 81 3.26 10.33 1.28
CA ASN A 81 4.54 9.76 1.64
C ASN A 81 4.83 8.47 0.86
N ALA A 82 3.81 7.63 0.71
CA ALA A 82 3.88 6.42 -0.10
C ALA A 82 4.24 6.73 -1.56
N ALA A 83 3.52 7.68 -2.18
CA ALA A 83 3.77 8.07 -3.57
C ALA A 83 5.17 8.69 -3.78
N VAL A 84 5.63 9.52 -2.85
CA VAL A 84 6.99 10.10 -2.90
C VAL A 84 8.05 9.00 -2.83
N THR A 85 7.93 8.09 -1.87
CA THR A 85 8.88 6.98 -1.69
C THR A 85 8.93 6.07 -2.92
N VAL A 86 7.78 5.60 -3.41
CA VAL A 86 7.73 4.73 -4.59
C VAL A 86 8.29 5.43 -5.83
N THR A 87 7.93 6.71 -6.04
CA THR A 87 8.49 7.51 -7.15
C THR A 87 10.00 7.62 -7.04
N SER A 88 10.54 7.88 -5.85
CA SER A 88 11.98 7.97 -5.60
C SER A 88 12.70 6.66 -5.92
N LEU A 89 12.15 5.52 -5.48
CA LEU A 89 12.67 4.18 -5.79
C LEU A 89 12.71 3.90 -7.30
N VAL A 90 11.62 4.18 -8.00
CA VAL A 90 11.52 3.92 -9.44
C VAL A 90 12.46 4.82 -10.26
N LYS A 91 12.70 6.05 -9.80
CA LYS A 91 13.53 7.04 -10.50
C LYS A 91 15.00 7.00 -10.14
N ASP A 92 15.39 6.27 -9.11
CA ASP A 92 16.79 6.23 -8.68
C ASP A 92 17.67 5.55 -9.73
N ALA A 93 18.80 6.20 -10.02
CA ALA A 93 19.72 5.74 -11.05
C ALA A 93 20.47 4.44 -10.68
N ALA A 94 20.61 4.16 -9.37
CA ALA A 94 21.27 2.96 -8.87
C ALA A 94 20.32 1.73 -8.83
N LEU A 95 19.03 1.92 -9.10
CA LEU A 95 18.02 0.84 -9.09
C LEU A 95 17.55 0.47 -10.51
N ASP A 96 17.27 -0.80 -10.71
CA ASP A 96 16.50 -1.33 -11.84
C ASP A 96 15.33 -2.16 -11.30
N VAL A 97 14.19 -1.50 -11.16
CA VAL A 97 12.98 -2.07 -10.55
C VAL A 97 11.96 -2.60 -11.56
N LYS A 98 12.33 -2.73 -12.82
CA LYS A 98 11.40 -3.13 -13.92
C LYS A 98 10.74 -4.50 -13.71
N LYS A 99 11.36 -5.39 -12.96
CA LYS A 99 10.86 -6.72 -12.64
C LYS A 99 10.59 -6.92 -11.15
N THR A 100 10.74 -5.86 -10.36
CA THR A 100 10.53 -5.89 -8.91
C THR A 100 9.06 -6.01 -8.59
N ILE A 101 8.69 -6.89 -7.67
CA ILE A 101 7.37 -6.91 -7.06
C ILE A 101 7.40 -6.01 -5.83
N PHE A 102 6.45 -5.08 -5.76
CA PHE A 102 6.26 -4.20 -4.61
C PHE A 102 5.14 -4.77 -3.74
N ILE A 103 5.40 -4.97 -2.47
CA ILE A 103 4.41 -5.52 -1.53
C ILE A 103 4.25 -4.53 -0.38
N ARG A 104 3.07 -3.92 -0.25
CA ARG A 104 2.69 -3.22 0.97
C ARG A 104 2.38 -4.27 2.03
N SER A 105 3.12 -4.25 3.13
CA SER A 105 2.93 -5.12 4.29
C SER A 105 2.74 -4.27 5.53
N GLY A 106 1.53 -4.23 6.06
CA GLY A 106 1.20 -3.36 7.18
C GLY A 106 -0.17 -3.68 7.78
N ILE A 107 -0.69 -2.76 8.59
CA ILE A 107 -1.97 -2.90 9.28
C ILE A 107 -3.10 -2.15 8.57
N ALA A 108 -4.34 -2.45 8.94
CA ALA A 108 -5.55 -1.80 8.45
C ALA A 108 -6.68 -1.92 9.49
N GLY A 109 -7.62 -0.99 9.44
CA GLY A 109 -8.92 -1.13 10.10
C GLY A 109 -9.82 -2.10 9.32
N GLY A 110 -10.60 -2.90 10.01
CA GLY A 110 -11.49 -3.90 9.41
C GLY A 110 -12.96 -3.59 9.60
N VAL A 111 -13.81 -4.21 8.78
CA VAL A 111 -15.27 -4.12 8.92
C VAL A 111 -15.78 -5.14 9.92
N ASP A 112 -16.85 -4.77 10.66
CA ASP A 112 -17.53 -5.66 11.62
C ASP A 112 -18.36 -6.75 10.92
N GLU A 113 -18.92 -6.45 9.76
CA GLU A 113 -19.85 -7.33 9.04
C GLU A 113 -19.21 -8.58 8.44
N GLU A 114 -17.91 -8.53 8.12
CA GLU A 114 -17.17 -9.68 7.57
C GLU A 114 -16.77 -10.70 8.66
N ASN A 115 -17.07 -10.42 9.93
CA ASN A 115 -16.70 -11.24 11.08
C ASN A 115 -15.20 -11.62 11.04
N SER A 116 -14.38 -10.63 10.69
CA SER A 116 -12.92 -10.77 10.63
C SER A 116 -12.34 -10.58 12.02
N ALA A 117 -11.76 -11.62 12.60
CA ALA A 117 -11.05 -11.49 13.87
C ALA A 117 -9.86 -10.55 13.72
N LEU A 118 -9.54 -9.83 14.79
CA LEU A 118 -8.30 -9.04 14.86
C LEU A 118 -7.10 -9.95 14.64
N GLY A 119 -6.15 -9.48 13.83
CA GLY A 119 -5.03 -10.28 13.35
C GLY A 119 -5.33 -11.11 12.08
N SER A 120 -6.56 -11.10 11.53
CA SER A 120 -6.82 -11.60 10.18
C SER A 120 -6.04 -10.79 9.15
N VAL A 121 -5.71 -11.40 7.99
CA VAL A 121 -4.93 -10.73 6.95
C VAL A 121 -5.71 -10.70 5.65
N TYR A 122 -5.86 -9.52 5.07
CA TYR A 122 -6.41 -9.36 3.74
C TYR A 122 -5.30 -9.23 2.69
N ILE A 123 -5.42 -10.03 1.63
CA ILE A 123 -4.72 -9.81 0.37
C ILE A 123 -5.69 -9.03 -0.50
N ASN A 124 -5.43 -7.74 -0.69
CA ASN A 124 -6.40 -6.87 -1.33
C ASN A 124 -6.45 -7.10 -2.85
N ASN A 125 -7.66 -7.20 -3.39
CA ASN A 125 -7.92 -7.35 -4.82
C ASN A 125 -8.18 -6.03 -5.54
N TRP A 126 -8.55 -4.98 -4.77
CA TRP A 126 -8.73 -3.62 -5.22
C TRP A 126 -8.16 -2.64 -4.21
N VAL A 127 -7.62 -1.55 -4.72
CA VAL A 127 -7.18 -0.38 -3.95
C VAL A 127 -7.97 0.82 -4.44
N ILE A 128 -8.64 1.53 -3.53
CA ILE A 128 -9.63 2.54 -3.89
C ILE A 128 -9.43 3.80 -3.05
N SER A 129 -9.56 4.98 -3.68
CA SER A 129 -9.46 6.27 -2.99
C SER A 129 -10.66 6.52 -2.09
N TRP A 130 -10.40 6.86 -0.82
CA TRP A 130 -11.36 7.42 0.12
C TRP A 130 -11.58 8.92 -0.11
N ALA A 131 -10.50 9.68 -0.26
CA ALA A 131 -10.51 11.13 -0.13
C ALA A 131 -11.06 11.87 -1.35
N PHE A 132 -11.23 11.20 -2.51
CA PHE A 132 -11.63 11.89 -3.73
C PHE A 132 -13.14 11.94 -3.86
N GLY A 133 -13.71 13.07 -3.49
CA GLY A 133 -15.14 13.32 -3.55
C GLY A 133 -15.52 14.55 -2.74
N HIS A 134 -16.81 14.81 -2.66
CA HIS A 134 -17.37 15.82 -1.79
C HIS A 134 -17.90 15.15 -0.53
N HIS A 135 -17.21 15.34 0.59
CA HIS A 135 -17.72 14.97 1.91
C HIS A 135 -18.42 16.18 2.52
N TYR A 136 -19.66 16.03 2.92
CA TYR A 136 -20.45 17.12 3.47
C TYR A 136 -21.37 16.63 4.59
N LEU A 137 -21.72 17.53 5.50
CA LEU A 137 -22.71 17.27 6.52
C LEU A 137 -24.10 17.57 5.93
N SER A 138 -24.94 16.54 5.83
CA SER A 138 -26.33 16.70 5.35
C SER A 138 -27.19 17.50 6.34
N ASP A 139 -28.36 17.97 5.90
CA ASP A 139 -29.34 18.65 6.75
C ASP A 139 -29.78 17.80 7.97
N GLN A 140 -29.65 16.49 7.85
CA GLN A 140 -29.91 15.55 8.95
C GLN A 140 -28.70 15.36 9.89
N LYS A 141 -27.65 16.17 9.75
CA LYS A 141 -26.37 16.06 10.48
C LYS A 141 -25.69 14.71 10.33
N GLN A 142 -25.89 14.05 9.20
CA GLN A 142 -25.19 12.83 8.81
C GLN A 142 -24.11 13.17 7.80
N LEU A 143 -22.96 12.50 7.96
CA LEU A 143 -21.91 12.59 6.95
C LEU A 143 -22.41 11.97 5.65
N ALA A 144 -22.18 12.66 4.54
CA ALA A 144 -22.53 12.23 3.22
C ALA A 144 -21.35 12.41 2.26
N TRP A 145 -21.34 11.64 1.19
CA TRP A 145 -20.32 11.68 0.16
C TRP A 145 -20.98 11.72 -1.23
N SER A 146 -20.37 12.48 -2.12
CA SER A 146 -20.77 12.52 -3.52
C SER A 146 -19.51 12.51 -4.42
N PRO A 147 -19.47 11.69 -5.47
CA PRO A 147 -18.37 11.75 -6.42
C PRO A 147 -18.36 13.10 -7.14
N PRO A 148 -17.18 13.58 -7.59
CA PRO A 148 -17.07 14.83 -8.34
C PRO A 148 -17.94 14.80 -9.60
N GLY A 149 -18.61 15.91 -9.89
CA GLY A 149 -19.48 16.04 -11.05
C GLY A 149 -20.81 15.28 -10.96
N CYS A 150 -21.14 14.72 -9.81
CA CYS A 150 -22.44 14.12 -9.54
C CYS A 150 -23.30 15.07 -8.70
N THR A 151 -24.53 15.29 -9.11
CA THR A 151 -25.54 16.03 -8.33
C THR A 151 -26.35 15.09 -7.44
N ASP A 152 -26.48 13.84 -7.86
CA ASP A 152 -27.12 12.78 -7.11
C ASP A 152 -26.46 11.45 -7.50
N TYR A 153 -25.64 10.91 -6.61
CA TYR A 153 -24.92 9.65 -6.83
C TYR A 153 -25.82 8.42 -6.70
N ALA A 154 -26.97 8.55 -6.05
CA ALA A 154 -27.91 7.44 -5.87
C ALA A 154 -28.69 7.14 -7.16
N THR A 155 -28.80 8.13 -8.06
CA THR A 155 -29.54 8.01 -9.31
C THR A 155 -28.61 7.76 -10.50
N PRO A 156 -28.69 6.59 -11.16
CA PRO A 156 -27.91 6.32 -12.36
C PRO A 156 -28.10 7.40 -13.44
N GLY A 157 -27.00 7.88 -14.02
CA GLY A 157 -27.02 8.88 -15.09
C GLY A 157 -26.90 10.35 -14.64
N HIS A 158 -26.98 10.63 -13.35
CA HIS A 158 -26.81 11.99 -12.82
C HIS A 158 -25.35 12.42 -12.62
N CYS A 159 -24.40 11.56 -12.96
CA CYS A 159 -22.98 11.90 -12.98
C CYS A 159 -22.56 12.20 -14.42
N GLY A 160 -21.99 13.38 -14.64
CA GLY A 160 -21.44 13.77 -15.94
C GLY A 160 -20.24 12.91 -16.37
N ASN A 161 -19.83 13.05 -17.64
CA ASN A 161 -18.68 12.32 -18.20
C ASN A 161 -17.35 12.60 -17.47
N TYR A 162 -17.28 13.66 -16.68
CA TYR A 162 -16.12 14.04 -15.88
C TYR A 162 -15.69 12.92 -14.92
N THR A 163 -16.65 12.23 -14.30
CA THR A 163 -16.36 11.12 -13.36
C THR A 163 -15.74 9.90 -14.04
N ARG A 164 -16.09 9.62 -15.29
CA ARG A 164 -15.56 8.44 -16.00
C ARG A 164 -14.05 8.52 -16.19
N ASN A 165 -13.53 9.68 -16.59
CA ASN A 165 -12.09 9.85 -16.84
C ASN A 165 -11.25 9.99 -15.57
N ILE A 166 -11.88 10.34 -14.43
CA ILE A 166 -11.18 10.47 -13.15
C ILE A 166 -11.12 9.12 -12.43
N MET A 167 -12.15 8.29 -12.56
CA MET A 167 -12.24 7.01 -11.86
C MET A 167 -11.10 6.04 -12.20
N GLU A 168 -10.52 6.12 -13.39
CA GLU A 168 -9.38 5.29 -13.81
C GLU A 168 -8.12 5.49 -12.95
N ASN A 169 -8.04 6.58 -12.17
CA ASN A 169 -6.89 6.89 -11.30
C ASN A 169 -7.24 6.80 -9.81
N LEU A 170 -8.45 6.38 -9.48
CA LEU A 170 -8.96 6.34 -8.11
C LEU A 170 -9.28 4.94 -7.62
N ALA A 171 -9.25 3.96 -8.51
CA ALA A 171 -9.43 2.56 -8.19
C ALA A 171 -8.51 1.71 -9.06
N TYR A 172 -7.73 0.86 -8.44
CA TYR A 172 -6.79 -0.04 -9.10
C TYR A 172 -7.13 -1.48 -8.75
N LYS A 173 -7.43 -2.25 -9.79
CA LYS A 173 -7.57 -3.70 -9.67
C LYS A 173 -6.18 -4.32 -9.63
N ILE A 174 -5.92 -5.12 -8.61
CA ILE A 174 -4.66 -5.83 -8.50
C ILE A 174 -4.57 -6.89 -9.61
N ASN A 175 -3.39 -7.07 -10.18
CA ASN A 175 -3.16 -8.06 -11.23
C ASN A 175 -3.67 -9.44 -10.79
N PRO A 176 -4.65 -10.05 -11.51
CA PRO A 176 -5.29 -11.28 -11.07
C PRO A 176 -4.32 -12.47 -10.97
N ALA A 177 -3.30 -12.54 -11.82
CA ALA A 177 -2.31 -13.62 -11.76
C ALA A 177 -1.44 -13.50 -10.50
N LEU A 178 -1.00 -12.27 -10.20
CA LEU A 178 -0.22 -11.99 -9.00
C LEU A 178 -1.05 -12.20 -7.72
N LEU A 179 -2.30 -11.74 -7.70
CA LEU A 179 -3.24 -11.98 -6.60
C LEU A 179 -3.46 -13.48 -6.37
N ASN A 180 -3.80 -14.24 -7.40
CA ASN A 180 -4.04 -15.69 -7.29
C ASN A 180 -2.79 -16.43 -6.78
N MET A 181 -1.62 -16.03 -7.25
CA MET A 181 -0.35 -16.57 -6.76
C MET A 181 -0.20 -16.29 -5.25
N ALA A 182 -0.45 -15.07 -4.80
CA ALA A 182 -0.34 -14.69 -3.39
C ALA A 182 -1.34 -15.46 -2.50
N VAL A 183 -2.59 -15.60 -2.95
CA VAL A 183 -3.63 -16.38 -2.27
C VAL A 183 -3.22 -17.85 -2.14
N ASN A 184 -2.73 -18.46 -3.22
CA ASN A 184 -2.28 -19.85 -3.20
C ASN A 184 -1.07 -20.04 -2.29
N ALA A 185 -0.10 -19.12 -2.32
CA ALA A 185 1.08 -19.16 -1.46
C ALA A 185 0.74 -19.08 0.03
N SER A 186 -0.34 -18.42 0.39
CA SER A 186 -0.79 -18.21 1.77
C SER A 186 -1.92 -19.14 2.23
N ALA A 187 -2.42 -20.03 1.38
CA ALA A 187 -3.61 -20.85 1.66
C ALA A 187 -3.49 -21.75 2.92
N HIS A 188 -2.29 -22.12 3.32
CA HIS A 188 -2.02 -22.97 4.48
C HIS A 188 -1.20 -22.28 5.57
N VAL A 189 -1.10 -20.96 5.50
CA VAL A 189 -0.39 -20.18 6.52
C VAL A 189 -1.21 -20.18 7.81
N ALA A 190 -0.57 -20.59 8.91
CA ALA A 190 -1.14 -20.48 10.25
C ALA A 190 -0.88 -19.07 10.80
N LEU A 191 -1.93 -18.32 11.07
CA LEU A 191 -1.84 -17.01 11.68
C LEU A 191 -1.77 -17.15 13.22
N GLU A 192 -1.05 -16.22 13.83
CA GLU A 192 -1.04 -16.07 15.27
C GLU A 192 -2.37 -15.53 15.80
N ASN A 193 -2.63 -15.78 17.07
CA ASN A 193 -3.72 -15.18 17.81
C ASN A 193 -3.24 -14.85 19.23
N SER A 194 -3.83 -13.84 19.87
CA SER A 194 -3.48 -13.45 21.23
C SER A 194 -4.69 -13.45 22.18
N THR A 195 -4.42 -13.52 23.47
CA THR A 195 -5.46 -13.44 24.49
C THR A 195 -6.11 -12.05 24.48
N GLU A 196 -5.33 -11.02 24.24
CA GLU A 196 -5.76 -9.62 24.16
C GLU A 196 -6.68 -9.42 22.95
N ALA A 197 -6.26 -9.87 21.76
CA ALA A 197 -7.08 -9.81 20.56
C ALA A 197 -8.42 -10.54 20.73
N LYS A 198 -8.41 -11.74 21.33
CA LYS A 198 -9.67 -12.49 21.64
C LYS A 198 -10.61 -11.75 22.58
N LYS A 199 -10.08 -10.98 23.52
CA LYS A 199 -10.90 -10.14 24.41
C LYS A 199 -11.52 -8.98 23.63
N LEU A 200 -10.73 -8.33 22.77
CA LEU A 200 -11.21 -7.25 21.92
C LEU A 200 -12.26 -7.76 20.91
N ASP A 201 -12.02 -8.89 20.24
CA ASP A 201 -12.99 -9.53 19.34
C ASP A 201 -14.35 -9.73 20.02
N LYS A 202 -14.36 -10.23 21.27
CA LYS A 202 -15.58 -10.38 22.05
C LYS A 202 -16.29 -9.06 22.29
N THR A 203 -15.54 -7.97 22.49
CA THR A 203 -16.11 -6.63 22.66
C THR A 203 -16.86 -6.18 21.42
N PHE A 204 -16.37 -6.54 20.22
CA PHE A 204 -17.02 -6.31 18.93
C PHE A 204 -18.02 -7.40 18.51
N ALA A 205 -18.33 -8.36 19.39
CA ALA A 205 -19.14 -9.53 19.09
C ALA A 205 -18.59 -10.43 17.96
N ILE A 206 -17.29 -10.36 17.69
CA ILE A 206 -16.60 -11.20 16.72
C ILE A 206 -16.27 -12.54 17.37
N SER A 207 -16.66 -13.65 16.72
CA SER A 207 -16.44 -15.02 17.19
C SER A 207 -15.43 -15.81 16.34
N ALA A 208 -14.99 -15.23 15.24
CA ALA A 208 -14.03 -15.84 14.32
C ALA A 208 -12.61 -15.96 14.94
N VAL A 209 -11.75 -16.69 14.24
CA VAL A 209 -10.29 -16.71 14.49
C VAL A 209 -9.57 -16.05 13.32
N PRO A 210 -8.35 -15.54 13.51
CA PRO A 210 -7.56 -14.93 12.44
C PRO A 210 -7.42 -15.89 11.24
N LYS A 211 -7.65 -15.37 10.04
CA LYS A 211 -7.54 -16.10 8.78
C LYS A 211 -7.07 -15.19 7.64
N VAL A 212 -6.52 -15.79 6.59
CA VAL A 212 -6.19 -15.08 5.35
C VAL A 212 -7.44 -14.96 4.48
N MET A 213 -7.72 -13.78 3.98
CA MET A 213 -8.90 -13.44 3.19
C MET A 213 -8.54 -12.56 1.99
N VAL A 214 -9.48 -12.43 1.06
CA VAL A 214 -9.39 -11.50 -0.08
C VAL A 214 -10.47 -10.45 0.05
N GLY A 215 -10.14 -9.19 -0.21
CA GLY A 215 -11.09 -8.10 -0.15
C GLY A 215 -10.57 -6.82 -0.78
N ALA A 216 -11.33 -5.72 -0.69
CA ALA A 216 -10.93 -4.43 -1.20
C ALA A 216 -10.59 -3.48 -0.06
N THR A 217 -9.44 -2.78 -0.20
CA THR A 217 -9.05 -1.70 0.70
C THR A 217 -9.47 -0.35 0.14
N ILE A 218 -9.99 0.50 1.01
CA ILE A 218 -10.14 1.92 0.75
C ILE A 218 -9.01 2.69 1.44
N THR A 219 -8.45 3.70 0.79
CA THR A 219 -7.29 4.43 1.33
C THR A 219 -7.49 5.94 1.30
N GLY A 220 -6.97 6.61 2.32
CA GLY A 220 -6.98 8.05 2.49
C GLY A 220 -5.94 8.49 3.51
N ASN A 221 -5.71 9.81 3.62
CA ASN A 221 -4.75 10.37 4.58
C ASN A 221 -5.36 10.61 5.97
N ASP A 222 -6.57 10.17 6.20
CA ASP A 222 -7.30 10.30 7.44
C ASP A 222 -7.58 8.94 8.07
N PHE A 223 -7.58 8.94 9.37
CA PHE A 223 -8.11 7.84 10.16
C PHE A 223 -9.56 8.16 10.51
N TRP A 224 -10.47 7.24 10.26
CA TRP A 224 -11.88 7.42 10.51
C TRP A 224 -12.51 6.21 11.20
N ILE A 225 -13.62 6.43 11.89
CA ILE A 225 -14.40 5.41 12.57
C ILE A 225 -15.88 5.78 12.47
N GLY A 226 -16.73 4.79 12.50
CA GLY A 226 -18.16 4.95 12.62
C GLY A 226 -18.95 4.38 11.47
N LYS A 227 -20.19 3.95 11.76
CA LYS A 227 -21.10 3.31 10.79
C LYS A 227 -21.45 4.20 9.60
N ALA A 228 -21.53 5.51 9.80
CA ALA A 228 -21.80 6.44 8.71
C ALA A 228 -20.63 6.47 7.71
N ASN A 229 -19.40 6.48 8.20
CA ASN A 229 -18.19 6.42 7.36
C ASN A 229 -18.07 5.07 6.66
N GLN A 230 -18.32 3.95 7.38
CA GLN A 230 -18.33 2.63 6.77
C GLN A 230 -19.34 2.54 5.62
N ALA A 231 -20.56 3.03 5.80
CA ALA A 231 -21.57 3.04 4.74
C ALA A 231 -21.14 3.87 3.51
N ILE A 232 -20.40 4.97 3.73
CA ILE A 232 -19.78 5.75 2.65
C ILE A 232 -18.70 4.92 1.95
N ALA A 233 -17.81 4.25 2.71
CA ALA A 233 -16.76 3.39 2.16
C ALA A 233 -17.33 2.28 1.28
N GLU A 234 -18.39 1.61 1.72
CA GLU A 234 -19.10 0.59 0.95
C GLU A 234 -19.67 1.14 -0.37
N GLN A 235 -20.25 2.37 -0.33
CA GLN A 235 -20.77 3.02 -1.54
C GLN A 235 -19.64 3.37 -2.50
N ILE A 236 -18.53 3.89 -2.02
CA ILE A 236 -17.34 4.24 -2.81
C ILE A 236 -16.80 2.98 -3.49
N VAL A 237 -16.55 1.91 -2.73
CA VAL A 237 -16.04 0.64 -3.26
C VAL A 237 -16.98 0.09 -4.32
N ARG A 238 -18.26 -0.06 -4.02
CA ARG A 238 -19.26 -0.55 -4.97
C ARG A 238 -19.30 0.29 -6.26
N ARG A 239 -19.19 1.61 -6.12
CA ARG A 239 -19.22 2.52 -7.26
C ARG A 239 -18.00 2.38 -8.14
N TYR A 240 -16.82 2.42 -7.54
CA TYR A 240 -15.55 2.44 -8.29
C TYR A 240 -15.16 1.09 -8.84
N THR A 241 -15.66 0.01 -8.26
CA THR A 241 -15.44 -1.35 -8.76
C THR A 241 -16.59 -1.86 -9.63
N HIS A 242 -17.61 -1.04 -9.90
CA HIS A 242 -18.83 -1.47 -10.61
C HIS A 242 -19.52 -2.67 -9.95
N GLY A 243 -19.39 -2.80 -8.62
CA GLY A 243 -19.96 -3.90 -7.84
C GLY A 243 -19.13 -5.19 -7.85
N GLU A 244 -17.93 -5.18 -8.44
CA GLU A 244 -17.04 -6.36 -8.47
C GLU A 244 -16.40 -6.67 -7.11
N ALA A 245 -16.29 -5.70 -6.22
CA ALA A 245 -15.69 -5.87 -4.91
C ALA A 245 -16.57 -5.36 -3.77
N LYS A 246 -16.31 -5.88 -2.58
CA LYS A 246 -16.84 -5.38 -1.32
C LYS A 246 -15.75 -4.66 -0.54
N TYR A 247 -16.14 -3.61 0.17
CA TYR A 247 -15.30 -2.98 1.17
C TYR A 247 -15.02 -3.97 2.31
N THR A 248 -13.76 -4.11 2.71
CA THR A 248 -13.35 -5.04 3.77
C THR A 248 -12.36 -4.46 4.76
N ASN A 249 -11.60 -3.45 4.34
CA ASN A 249 -10.62 -2.81 5.22
C ASN A 249 -10.27 -1.41 4.73
N THR A 250 -9.75 -0.59 5.65
CA THR A 250 -9.24 0.74 5.37
C THR A 250 -7.78 0.86 5.75
N ALA A 251 -7.01 1.56 4.92
CA ALA A 251 -5.59 1.82 5.12
C ALA A 251 -5.25 3.25 4.63
N MET A 252 -3.99 3.64 4.69
CA MET A 252 -3.63 5.02 4.40
C MET A 252 -2.62 5.19 3.24
N GLU A 253 -2.01 4.14 2.69
CA GLU A 253 -0.88 4.27 1.77
C GLU A 253 -1.10 3.64 0.39
N ASP A 254 -1.89 2.58 0.28
CA ASP A 254 -1.95 1.70 -0.90
C ASP A 254 -2.23 2.44 -2.19
N LEU A 255 -3.11 3.45 -2.17
CA LEU A 255 -3.39 4.25 -3.36
C LEU A 255 -2.16 5.05 -3.81
N GLY A 256 -1.42 5.62 -2.87
CA GLY A 256 -0.18 6.33 -3.16
C GLY A 256 0.86 5.43 -3.83
N ASP A 257 1.02 4.21 -3.33
CA ASP A 257 1.94 3.21 -3.90
C ASP A 257 1.55 2.85 -5.33
N VAL A 258 0.32 2.33 -5.52
CA VAL A 258 -0.10 1.82 -6.83
C VAL A 258 -0.28 2.92 -7.87
N ALA A 259 -0.73 4.11 -7.45
CA ALA A 259 -0.83 5.25 -8.32
C ALA A 259 0.55 5.71 -8.83
N ALA A 260 1.56 5.77 -7.95
CA ALA A 260 2.92 6.06 -8.35
C ALA A 260 3.45 5.00 -9.33
N LEU A 261 3.31 3.71 -9.01
CA LEU A 261 3.73 2.61 -9.90
C LEU A 261 3.04 2.66 -11.26
N SER A 262 1.75 3.01 -11.30
CA SER A 262 0.99 3.10 -12.55
C SER A 262 1.55 4.11 -13.54
N ARG A 263 2.12 5.23 -13.04
CA ARG A 263 2.76 6.27 -13.87
C ARG A 263 4.01 5.78 -14.59
N PHE A 264 4.58 4.67 -14.13
CA PHE A 264 5.76 4.03 -14.69
C PHE A 264 5.47 2.69 -15.36
N GLY A 265 4.18 2.31 -15.52
CA GLY A 265 3.77 1.05 -16.12
C GLY A 265 4.07 -0.17 -15.24
N LEU A 266 4.12 0.01 -13.91
CA LEU A 266 4.46 -1.02 -12.93
C LEU A 266 3.29 -1.39 -12.00
N ALA A 267 2.06 -0.94 -12.28
CA ALA A 267 0.90 -1.25 -11.43
C ALA A 267 0.66 -2.76 -11.29
N ASP A 268 0.93 -3.54 -12.34
CA ASP A 268 0.82 -5.00 -12.32
C ASP A 268 1.82 -5.72 -11.40
N HIS A 269 2.79 -4.99 -10.87
CA HIS A 269 3.82 -5.49 -9.96
C HIS A 269 3.53 -5.16 -8.48
N TYR A 270 2.29 -4.81 -8.15
CA TYR A 270 1.91 -4.38 -6.81
C TYR A 270 1.00 -5.39 -6.13
N LEU A 271 1.26 -5.63 -4.83
CA LEU A 271 0.39 -6.36 -3.89
C LEU A 271 0.17 -5.53 -2.62
N SER A 272 -1.03 -5.63 -2.06
CA SER A 272 -1.37 -5.09 -0.74
C SER A 272 -1.75 -6.24 0.19
N ILE A 273 -1.04 -6.37 1.31
CA ILE A 273 -1.23 -7.39 2.34
C ILE A 273 -1.38 -6.67 3.68
N ARG A 274 -2.58 -6.71 4.26
CA ARG A 274 -2.94 -5.93 5.43
C ARG A 274 -3.46 -6.81 6.56
N GLY A 275 -2.83 -6.71 7.73
CA GLY A 275 -3.33 -7.31 8.97
C GLY A 275 -4.38 -6.40 9.63
N ILE A 276 -5.47 -6.98 10.13
CA ILE A 276 -6.53 -6.21 10.79
C ILE A 276 -6.14 -5.93 12.23
N SER A 277 -5.93 -4.64 12.52
CA SER A 277 -5.50 -4.12 13.83
C SER A 277 -6.65 -3.66 14.72
N ASP A 278 -7.72 -3.18 14.11
CA ASP A 278 -8.88 -2.57 14.75
C ASP A 278 -10.14 -2.76 13.89
N VAL A 279 -11.28 -2.31 14.42
CA VAL A 279 -12.57 -2.36 13.71
C VAL A 279 -13.06 -0.94 13.50
N ASP A 280 -13.48 -0.63 12.27
CA ASP A 280 -13.86 0.73 11.82
C ASP A 280 -15.16 1.26 12.45
N VAL A 281 -15.83 0.45 13.24
CA VAL A 281 -17.07 0.84 13.94
C VAL A 281 -16.93 0.61 15.44
N PRO A 282 -17.61 1.40 16.29
CA PRO A 282 -17.56 1.19 17.73
C PRO A 282 -18.22 -0.13 18.11
N PRO A 283 -17.76 -0.78 19.20
CA PRO A 283 -18.41 -1.96 19.76
C PRO A 283 -19.89 -1.70 20.10
N PRO A 284 -20.73 -2.74 20.14
CA PRO A 284 -22.12 -2.61 20.57
C PRO A 284 -22.27 -1.86 21.89
N GLY A 285 -23.10 -0.82 21.89
CA GLY A 285 -23.35 0.02 23.06
C GLY A 285 -22.32 1.10 23.38
N LYS A 286 -21.34 1.27 22.51
CA LYS A 286 -20.35 2.35 22.57
C LYS A 286 -20.59 3.38 21.47
N THR A 287 -20.11 4.61 21.69
CA THR A 287 -20.10 5.68 20.70
C THR A 287 -18.72 5.85 20.10
N GLU A 288 -18.64 6.47 18.91
CA GLU A 288 -17.38 6.83 18.25
C GLU A 288 -16.50 7.70 19.16
N GLU A 289 -17.11 8.64 19.90
CA GLU A 289 -16.38 9.53 20.81
C GLU A 289 -15.76 8.78 22.01
N GLU A 290 -16.48 7.77 22.55
CA GLU A 290 -15.95 6.94 23.63
C GLU A 290 -14.73 6.13 23.16
N ILE A 291 -14.79 5.56 21.95
CA ILE A 291 -13.69 4.80 21.38
C ILE A 291 -12.49 5.70 21.10
N TRP A 292 -12.72 6.87 20.50
CA TRP A 292 -11.67 7.84 20.24
C TRP A 292 -10.92 8.28 21.50
N LYS A 293 -11.62 8.40 22.62
CA LYS A 293 -11.02 8.82 23.90
C LYS A 293 -10.25 7.70 24.60
N THR A 294 -10.62 6.46 24.41
CA THR A 294 -9.98 5.33 25.14
C THR A 294 -8.70 4.85 24.49
N GLY A 295 -8.58 4.94 23.16
CA GLY A 295 -7.37 4.55 22.42
C GLY A 295 -6.93 3.07 22.52
N ASP A 296 -7.67 2.23 23.25
CA ASP A 296 -7.21 0.90 23.69
C ASP A 296 -7.75 -0.27 22.85
N LEU A 297 -8.30 -0.01 21.66
CA LEU A 297 -8.99 -1.05 20.88
C LEU A 297 -8.17 -1.60 19.71
N TYR A 298 -6.85 -1.64 19.84
CA TYR A 298 -5.95 -2.04 18.76
C TYR A 298 -5.18 -3.31 19.09
N ALA A 299 -5.11 -4.20 18.10
CA ALA A 299 -4.25 -5.38 18.11
C ALA A 299 -3.08 -5.24 17.13
N SER A 300 -2.48 -4.04 17.03
CA SER A 300 -1.50 -3.67 16.01
C SER A 300 -0.32 -4.65 15.93
N ALA A 301 0.30 -4.98 17.05
CA ALA A 301 1.45 -5.90 17.06
C ALA A 301 1.10 -7.31 16.54
N LEU A 302 -0.12 -7.80 16.76
CA LEU A 302 -0.59 -9.07 16.21
C LEU A 302 -0.84 -8.95 14.70
N ALA A 303 -1.49 -7.87 14.29
CA ALA A 303 -1.80 -7.59 12.89
C ALA A 303 -0.52 -7.45 12.05
N GLU A 304 0.47 -6.72 12.55
CA GLU A 304 1.79 -6.57 11.93
C GLU A 304 2.49 -7.91 11.75
N ARG A 305 2.58 -8.74 12.81
CA ARG A 305 3.21 -10.07 12.72
C ARG A 305 2.50 -10.95 11.71
N ASN A 306 1.18 -10.99 11.71
CA ASN A 306 0.41 -11.80 10.79
C ASN A 306 0.54 -11.31 9.33
N ALA A 307 0.59 -10.01 9.10
CA ALA A 307 0.89 -9.46 7.78
C ALA A 307 2.28 -9.87 7.30
N VAL A 308 3.30 -9.83 8.18
CA VAL A 308 4.66 -10.31 7.87
C VAL A 308 4.64 -11.80 7.53
N ILE A 309 4.00 -12.65 8.33
CA ILE A 309 3.90 -14.11 8.10
C ILE A 309 3.33 -14.41 6.70
N VAL A 310 2.23 -13.75 6.33
CA VAL A 310 1.61 -13.93 5.00
C VAL A 310 2.52 -13.42 3.90
N THR A 311 3.12 -12.24 4.08
CA THR A 311 4.01 -11.64 3.08
C THR A 311 5.25 -12.50 2.85
N GLU A 312 5.82 -13.11 3.89
CA GLU A 312 6.95 -14.04 3.76
C GLU A 312 6.59 -15.29 2.96
N ALA A 313 5.41 -15.86 3.17
CA ALA A 313 4.94 -17.00 2.39
C ALA A 313 4.83 -16.65 0.90
N VAL A 314 4.33 -15.45 0.59
CA VAL A 314 4.25 -14.91 -0.78
C VAL A 314 5.65 -14.71 -1.37
N ILE A 315 6.57 -14.09 -0.63
CA ILE A 315 7.96 -13.86 -1.06
C ILE A 315 8.66 -15.22 -1.32
N ALA A 316 8.50 -16.17 -0.41
CA ALA A 316 9.11 -17.51 -0.57
C ALA A 316 8.62 -18.21 -1.85
N HIS A 317 7.36 -17.99 -2.23
CA HIS A 317 6.81 -18.53 -3.48
C HIS A 317 7.39 -17.82 -4.71
N LEU A 318 7.44 -16.47 -4.69
CA LEU A 318 8.03 -15.66 -5.76
C LEU A 318 9.49 -16.05 -6.06
N LEU A 319 10.28 -16.26 -5.02
CA LEU A 319 11.69 -16.62 -5.14
C LEU A 319 11.91 -18.02 -5.74
N LYS A 320 10.98 -18.97 -5.55
CA LYS A 320 11.05 -20.30 -6.16
C LYS A 320 10.80 -20.28 -7.67
N GLY A 321 9.95 -19.40 -8.15
CA GLY A 321 9.64 -19.27 -9.58
C GLY A 321 10.69 -18.54 -10.41
N THR A 322 11.71 -17.96 -9.77
CA THR A 322 12.82 -17.22 -10.41
C THR A 322 14.14 -17.99 -10.43
N ALA A 323 14.16 -19.27 -9.99
CA ALA A 323 15.31 -20.15 -9.99
C ALA A 323 15.46 -20.94 -11.30
#